data_576d553206aef41797cea01315d63631
#
_entry.id   576d553206aef41797cea01315d63631
#
_cell.length_a   1.000
_cell.length_b   1.000
_cell.length_c   1.000
_cell.angle_alpha   90.00
_cell.angle_beta   90.00
_cell.angle_gamma   90.00
#
_symmetry.space_group_name_H-M   'P 1'
#
loop_
_entity.id
_entity.type
_entity.pdbx_description
1 polymer ?
#
loop_
_entity_poly.entity_id
_entity_poly.type
_entity_poly.pdbx_seq_one_letter_code
_entity_poly.pdbx_strand_id
1 'polypeptide(L)'
;ICGRRIKSVLFSTDVSIIRNSNADAVIAVYPFTPQPVITQAVMMAADTPVFVGIGGGLTKGERVLGLGRHAEYQGAFGVVVNAPTPNSTVKELKEALDIPVIVTVVSEEDDIAGRLEAGAEIFNVSAASKTPELIEKIRKKYPDIPIMATGGPTDETIKATIAAGANAVTWTPPTNGEVFKDIMDAYRKHQEHPTY
;
A
#
# COMPACT_ATOMS: atom_id res chain seq x y z
N ILE A 1 12.67 -0.95 4.37
CA ILE A 1 12.03 -1.88 3.44
C ILE A 1 12.94 -1.98 2.22
N CYS A 2 13.31 -3.20 1.81
CA CYS A 2 14.14 -3.48 0.61
C CYS A 2 15.38 -2.56 0.46
N GLY A 3 16.16 -2.40 1.54
CA GLY A 3 17.37 -1.56 1.56
C GLY A 3 17.12 -0.04 1.56
N ARG A 4 15.89 0.41 1.52
CA ARG A 4 15.52 1.83 1.63
C ARG A 4 14.85 2.17 2.95
N ARG A 5 15.10 3.40 3.43
CA ARG A 5 14.37 3.93 4.58
C ARG A 5 13.01 4.40 4.12
N ILE A 6 11.98 3.56 4.31
CA ILE A 6 10.58 3.86 4.04
C ILE A 6 9.84 3.77 5.38
N LYS A 7 9.27 4.88 5.85
CA LYS A 7 8.52 5.00 7.11
C LYS A 7 7.08 5.46 6.90
N SER A 8 6.85 6.27 5.87
CA SER A 8 5.52 6.75 5.47
C SER A 8 5.19 6.30 4.06
N VAL A 9 3.99 5.76 3.89
CA VAL A 9 3.49 5.28 2.60
C VAL A 9 2.15 5.94 2.30
N LEU A 10 2.08 6.70 1.22
CA LEU A 10 0.87 7.37 0.79
C LEU A 10 -0.04 6.39 0.05
N PHE A 11 -1.25 6.17 0.56
CA PHE A 11 -2.28 5.38 -0.11
C PHE A 11 -3.10 6.26 -1.05
N SER A 12 -2.73 6.31 -2.32
CA SER A 12 -3.41 7.14 -3.30
C SER A 12 -3.14 6.71 -4.74
N THR A 13 -4.08 7.04 -5.63
CA THR A 13 -3.92 7.01 -7.09
C THR A 13 -4.15 8.40 -7.71
N ASP A 14 -4.38 9.40 -6.88
CA ASP A 14 -4.53 10.79 -7.32
C ASP A 14 -3.15 11.38 -7.61
N VAL A 15 -2.90 11.66 -8.87
CA VAL A 15 -1.58 12.12 -9.34
C VAL A 15 -1.21 13.50 -8.78
N SER A 16 -2.17 14.36 -8.49
CA SER A 16 -1.89 15.67 -7.91
C SER A 16 -1.51 15.58 -6.43
N ILE A 17 -2.16 14.69 -5.68
CA ILE A 17 -1.81 14.39 -4.29
C ILE A 17 -0.44 13.71 -4.22
N ILE A 18 -0.21 12.71 -5.08
CA ILE A 18 1.07 11.99 -5.15
C ILE A 18 2.23 12.96 -5.40
N ARG A 19 2.06 13.86 -6.38
CA ARG A 19 3.11 14.82 -6.76
C ARG A 19 3.44 15.85 -5.67
N ASN A 20 2.46 16.17 -4.83
CA ASN A 20 2.58 17.17 -3.77
C ASN A 20 2.72 16.56 -2.37
N SER A 21 2.98 15.25 -2.25
CA SER A 21 3.22 14.57 -0.99
C SER A 21 4.71 14.51 -0.65
N ASN A 22 5.02 14.49 0.65
CA ASN A 22 6.35 14.25 1.19
C ASN A 22 6.51 12.83 1.78
N ALA A 23 5.63 11.89 1.44
CA ALA A 23 5.74 10.51 1.86
C ALA A 23 6.99 9.84 1.26
N ASP A 24 7.55 8.86 1.98
CA ASP A 24 8.73 8.11 1.54
C ASP A 24 8.43 7.16 0.36
N ALA A 25 7.16 6.77 0.19
CA ALA A 25 6.70 5.90 -0.88
C ALA A 25 5.20 6.07 -1.15
N VAL A 26 4.73 5.54 -2.27
CA VAL A 26 3.31 5.47 -2.64
C VAL A 26 2.86 4.01 -2.72
N ILE A 27 1.65 3.72 -2.27
CA ILE A 27 0.94 2.47 -2.55
C ILE A 27 -0.31 2.77 -3.37
N ALA A 28 -0.30 2.34 -4.62
CA ALA A 28 -1.35 2.60 -5.60
C ALA A 28 -2.26 1.37 -5.72
N VAL A 29 -3.23 1.28 -4.83
CA VAL A 29 -4.28 0.23 -4.81
C VAL A 29 -5.64 0.91 -4.88
N TYR A 30 -6.54 0.37 -5.69
CA TYR A 30 -7.89 0.93 -5.86
C TYR A 30 -8.91 -0.19 -6.12
N PRO A 31 -10.24 0.04 -5.90
CA PRO A 31 -11.24 -1.02 -5.82
C PRO A 31 -11.76 -1.54 -7.17
N PHE A 32 -11.02 -1.32 -8.25
CA PHE A 32 -11.36 -1.78 -9.59
C PHE A 32 -10.27 -2.71 -10.13
N THR A 33 -10.55 -3.42 -11.23
CA THR A 33 -9.51 -4.16 -11.96
C THR A 33 -8.37 -3.20 -12.33
N PRO A 34 -7.12 -3.51 -11.94
CA PRO A 34 -5.99 -2.66 -12.26
C PRO A 34 -5.82 -2.46 -13.77
N GLN A 35 -5.50 -1.24 -14.15
CA GLN A 35 -5.34 -0.83 -15.54
C GLN A 35 -3.93 -0.28 -15.77
N PRO A 36 -3.21 -0.77 -16.80
CA PRO A 36 -1.85 -0.30 -17.12
C PRO A 36 -1.71 1.21 -17.24
N VAL A 37 -2.69 1.89 -17.81
CA VAL A 37 -2.67 3.35 -17.98
C VAL A 37 -2.67 4.10 -16.64
N ILE A 38 -3.37 3.57 -15.62
CA ILE A 38 -3.39 4.17 -14.27
C ILE A 38 -2.03 3.92 -13.59
N THR A 39 -1.49 2.71 -13.69
CA THR A 39 -0.15 2.39 -13.21
C THR A 39 0.88 3.35 -13.82
N GLN A 40 0.86 3.53 -15.13
CA GLN A 40 1.77 4.43 -15.83
C GLN A 40 1.62 5.88 -15.35
N ALA A 41 0.40 6.39 -15.20
CA ALA A 41 0.14 7.75 -14.73
C ALA A 41 0.72 7.98 -13.32
N VAL A 42 0.51 7.03 -12.41
CA VAL A 42 1.07 7.08 -11.05
C VAL A 42 2.61 7.04 -11.08
N MET A 43 3.19 6.11 -11.86
CA MET A 43 4.64 5.99 -11.99
C MET A 43 5.29 7.26 -12.55
N MET A 44 4.63 7.93 -13.50
CA MET A 44 5.12 9.20 -14.06
C MET A 44 4.97 10.39 -13.09
N ALA A 45 3.97 10.36 -12.21
CA ALA A 45 3.73 11.43 -11.25
C ALA A 45 4.61 11.33 -9.99
N ALA A 46 4.94 10.12 -9.57
CA ALA A 46 5.66 9.89 -8.32
C ALA A 46 7.17 10.11 -8.47
N ASP A 47 7.78 10.86 -7.53
CA ASP A 47 9.24 10.99 -7.40
C ASP A 47 9.82 9.99 -6.39
N THR A 48 8.97 9.19 -5.76
CA THR A 48 9.31 8.22 -4.71
C THR A 48 8.96 6.80 -5.16
N PRO A 49 9.48 5.75 -4.48
CA PRO A 49 9.12 4.36 -4.79
C PRO A 49 7.61 4.15 -4.80
N VAL A 50 7.12 3.39 -5.78
CA VAL A 50 5.70 3.05 -5.92
C VAL A 50 5.50 1.54 -5.76
N PHE A 51 4.61 1.17 -4.87
CA PHE A 51 4.05 -0.18 -4.75
C PHE A 51 2.72 -0.23 -5.51
N VAL A 52 2.60 -1.13 -6.48
CA VAL A 52 1.47 -1.16 -7.41
C VAL A 52 0.52 -2.30 -7.09
N GLY A 53 -0.77 -2.00 -6.91
CA GLY A 53 -1.83 -2.99 -6.78
C GLY A 53 -2.08 -3.73 -8.11
N ILE A 54 -1.98 -5.05 -8.10
CA ILE A 54 -2.15 -5.89 -9.29
C ILE A 54 -3.36 -6.81 -9.24
N GLY A 55 -4.15 -6.75 -8.17
CA GLY A 55 -5.38 -7.52 -8.03
C GLY A 55 -5.34 -8.59 -6.94
N GLY A 56 -5.88 -9.78 -7.23
CA GLY A 56 -6.02 -10.87 -6.26
C GLY A 56 -7.40 -10.94 -5.59
N GLY A 57 -8.29 -9.97 -5.85
CA GLY A 57 -9.69 -9.99 -5.48
C GLY A 57 -10.58 -10.31 -6.69
N LEU A 58 -11.08 -9.27 -7.37
CA LEU A 58 -11.86 -9.41 -8.61
C LEU A 58 -10.99 -9.90 -9.79
N THR A 59 -9.75 -9.43 -9.88
CA THR A 59 -8.79 -9.83 -10.91
C THR A 59 -8.00 -11.04 -10.44
N LYS A 60 -7.97 -12.11 -11.23
CA LYS A 60 -7.39 -13.42 -10.86
C LYS A 60 -6.56 -14.03 -12.00
N GLY A 61 -5.77 -15.05 -11.64
CA GLY A 61 -5.03 -15.90 -12.57
C GLY A 61 -4.03 -15.14 -13.43
N GLU A 62 -3.86 -15.55 -14.69
CA GLU A 62 -2.92 -14.97 -15.66
C GLU A 62 -2.98 -13.44 -15.78
N ARG A 63 -4.15 -12.85 -15.53
CA ARG A 63 -4.29 -11.39 -15.56
C ARG A 63 -3.49 -10.72 -14.45
N VAL A 64 -3.43 -11.32 -13.26
CA VAL A 64 -2.63 -10.81 -12.13
C VAL A 64 -1.14 -10.89 -12.47
N LEU A 65 -0.69 -12.00 -13.07
CA LEU A 65 0.71 -12.15 -13.52
C LEU A 65 1.06 -11.11 -14.60
N GLY A 66 0.19 -10.96 -15.60
CA GLY A 66 0.38 -9.96 -16.65
C GLY A 66 0.49 -8.54 -16.12
N LEU A 67 -0.36 -8.17 -15.13
CA LEU A 67 -0.31 -6.88 -14.47
C LEU A 67 0.95 -6.72 -13.61
N GLY A 68 1.41 -7.79 -12.96
CA GLY A 68 2.67 -7.80 -12.21
C GLY A 68 3.87 -7.50 -13.09
N ARG A 69 4.01 -8.23 -14.21
CA ARG A 69 5.07 -7.97 -15.19
C ARG A 69 5.00 -6.56 -15.78
N HIS A 70 3.79 -6.08 -16.06
CA HIS A 70 3.62 -4.71 -16.55
C HIS A 70 4.09 -3.68 -15.50
N ALA A 71 3.71 -3.85 -14.23
CA ALA A 71 4.14 -2.97 -13.16
C ALA A 71 5.68 -2.96 -13.01
N GLU A 72 6.30 -4.13 -13.06
CA GLU A 72 7.76 -4.27 -13.04
C GLU A 72 8.43 -3.55 -14.20
N TYR A 73 7.93 -3.72 -15.44
CA TYR A 73 8.47 -3.03 -16.62
C TYR A 73 8.29 -1.51 -16.57
N GLN A 74 7.31 -1.02 -15.83
CA GLN A 74 7.12 0.40 -15.55
C GLN A 74 8.07 0.93 -14.43
N GLY A 75 8.84 0.05 -13.78
CA GLY A 75 9.77 0.42 -12.72
C GLY A 75 9.14 0.46 -11.32
N ALA A 76 8.03 -0.25 -11.10
CA ALA A 76 7.44 -0.37 -9.77
C ALA A 76 8.45 -0.93 -8.76
N PHE A 77 8.40 -0.45 -7.52
CA PHE A 77 9.29 -0.90 -6.46
C PHE A 77 8.83 -2.24 -5.85
N GLY A 78 7.58 -2.62 -6.05
CA GLY A 78 6.99 -3.89 -5.68
C GLY A 78 5.53 -3.97 -6.11
N VAL A 79 4.96 -5.16 -6.08
CA VAL A 79 3.56 -5.40 -6.42
C VAL A 79 2.76 -5.80 -5.19
N VAL A 80 1.50 -5.34 -5.12
CA VAL A 80 0.60 -5.61 -4.00
C VAL A 80 -0.56 -6.46 -4.45
N VAL A 81 -0.80 -7.57 -3.75
CA VAL A 81 -1.98 -8.41 -3.94
C VAL A 81 -2.90 -8.34 -2.73
N ASN A 82 -4.21 -8.45 -2.99
CA ASN A 82 -5.25 -8.43 -1.98
C ASN A 82 -5.27 -9.73 -1.14
N ALA A 83 -5.84 -9.65 0.06
CA ALA A 83 -5.95 -10.78 1.01
C ALA A 83 -6.53 -12.08 0.40
N PRO A 84 -7.57 -12.06 -0.49
CA PRO A 84 -8.12 -13.30 -1.07
C PRO A 84 -7.21 -14.00 -2.10
N THR A 85 -6.03 -13.46 -2.40
CA THR A 85 -5.12 -14.07 -3.40
C THR A 85 -4.69 -15.46 -2.94
N PRO A 86 -4.83 -16.52 -3.76
CA PRO A 86 -4.33 -17.85 -3.42
C PRO A 86 -2.80 -17.88 -3.29
N ASN A 87 -2.27 -18.73 -2.40
CA ASN A 87 -0.82 -18.92 -2.25
C ASN A 87 -0.14 -19.39 -3.54
N SER A 88 -0.84 -20.17 -4.38
CA SER A 88 -0.33 -20.54 -5.71
C SER A 88 -0.04 -19.34 -6.59
N THR A 89 -0.93 -18.34 -6.61
CA THR A 89 -0.71 -17.09 -7.36
C THR A 89 0.45 -16.26 -6.77
N VAL A 90 0.60 -16.23 -5.44
CA VAL A 90 1.76 -15.55 -4.81
C VAL A 90 3.06 -16.22 -5.24
N LYS A 91 3.10 -17.57 -5.29
CA LYS A 91 4.25 -18.33 -5.76
C LYS A 91 4.56 -18.06 -7.23
N GLU A 92 3.55 -18.09 -8.08
CA GLU A 92 3.71 -17.77 -9.51
C GLU A 92 4.25 -16.35 -9.74
N LEU A 93 3.77 -15.37 -8.96
CA LEU A 93 4.29 -14.00 -8.99
C LEU A 93 5.76 -13.95 -8.55
N LYS A 94 6.11 -14.64 -7.45
CA LYS A 94 7.49 -14.68 -6.96
C LYS A 94 8.45 -15.31 -7.95
N GLU A 95 8.00 -16.33 -8.70
CA GLU A 95 8.80 -16.98 -9.75
C GLU A 95 8.92 -16.11 -11.02
N ALA A 96 7.95 -15.24 -11.27
CA ALA A 96 7.85 -14.46 -12.52
C ALA A 96 8.40 -13.04 -12.43
N LEU A 97 8.64 -12.51 -11.22
CA LEU A 97 9.03 -11.12 -10.97
C LEU A 97 10.32 -11.04 -10.15
N ASP A 98 11.15 -10.07 -10.48
CA ASP A 98 12.35 -9.71 -9.70
C ASP A 98 12.04 -8.72 -8.57
N ILE A 99 10.91 -8.01 -8.65
CA ILE A 99 10.47 -7.05 -7.63
C ILE A 99 9.66 -7.73 -6.51
N PRO A 100 9.67 -7.18 -5.27
CA PRO A 100 8.99 -7.79 -4.13
C PRO A 100 7.48 -7.98 -4.31
N VAL A 101 6.98 -9.11 -3.83
CA VAL A 101 5.55 -9.41 -3.73
C VAL A 101 5.05 -9.09 -2.34
N ILE A 102 4.16 -8.11 -2.25
CA ILE A 102 3.50 -7.65 -1.02
C ILE A 102 2.13 -8.31 -0.93
N VAL A 103 1.85 -8.99 0.17
CA VAL A 103 0.53 -9.60 0.40
C VAL A 103 -0.22 -8.83 1.48
N THR A 104 -1.47 -8.47 1.18
CA THR A 104 -2.35 -7.83 2.17
C THR A 104 -2.87 -8.87 3.16
N VAL A 105 -2.78 -8.55 4.44
CA VAL A 105 -3.24 -9.34 5.58
C VAL A 105 -4.28 -8.53 6.33
N VAL A 106 -5.47 -9.10 6.50
CA VAL A 106 -6.63 -8.39 7.09
C VAL A 106 -7.16 -9.05 8.36
N SER A 107 -6.75 -10.29 8.65
CA SER A 107 -7.27 -11.10 9.75
C SER A 107 -6.19 -11.99 10.35
N GLU A 108 -6.40 -12.40 11.60
CA GLU A 108 -5.59 -13.43 12.26
C GLU A 108 -5.78 -14.83 11.64
N GLU A 109 -6.87 -15.01 10.92
CA GLU A 109 -7.19 -16.25 10.22
C GLU A 109 -6.43 -16.41 8.91
N ASP A 110 -5.77 -15.33 8.44
CA ASP A 110 -4.94 -15.37 7.24
C ASP A 110 -3.74 -16.32 7.44
N ASP A 111 -3.49 -17.17 6.45
CA ASP A 111 -2.40 -18.15 6.45
C ASP A 111 -1.03 -17.48 6.26
N ILE A 112 -0.53 -16.83 7.32
CA ILE A 112 0.77 -16.12 7.30
C ILE A 112 1.91 -17.06 6.92
N ALA A 113 1.92 -18.30 7.44
CA ALA A 113 2.97 -19.28 7.14
C ALA A 113 2.98 -19.63 5.65
N GLY A 114 1.83 -20.02 5.11
CA GLY A 114 1.71 -20.35 3.70
C GLY A 114 1.97 -19.17 2.76
N ARG A 115 1.68 -17.92 3.20
CA ARG A 115 2.06 -16.70 2.44
C ARG A 115 3.57 -16.57 2.32
N LEU A 116 4.31 -16.78 3.41
CA LEU A 116 5.78 -16.73 3.42
C LEU A 116 6.38 -17.86 2.59
N GLU A 117 5.88 -19.09 2.74
CA GLU A 117 6.31 -20.25 1.94
C GLU A 117 6.05 -20.03 0.44
N ALA A 118 4.96 -19.36 0.09
CA ALA A 118 4.64 -18.98 -1.28
C ALA A 118 5.53 -17.85 -1.83
N GLY A 119 6.32 -17.18 -0.98
CA GLY A 119 7.25 -16.14 -1.40
C GLY A 119 6.80 -14.71 -1.17
N ALA A 120 5.82 -14.47 -0.29
CA ALA A 120 5.53 -13.12 0.19
C ALA A 120 6.75 -12.52 0.90
N GLU A 121 7.17 -11.33 0.48
CA GLU A 121 8.39 -10.67 1.00
C GLU A 121 8.08 -9.50 1.93
N ILE A 122 6.88 -8.97 1.85
CA ILE A 122 6.39 -7.86 2.69
C ILE A 122 4.91 -8.12 2.99
N PHE A 123 4.47 -7.83 4.20
CA PHE A 123 3.04 -7.78 4.51
C PHE A 123 2.52 -6.35 4.54
N ASN A 124 1.34 -6.15 3.95
CA ASN A 124 0.53 -4.95 4.12
C ASN A 124 -0.62 -5.26 5.08
N VAL A 125 -0.44 -4.93 6.37
CA VAL A 125 -1.41 -5.28 7.42
C VAL A 125 -2.49 -4.21 7.53
N SER A 126 -3.75 -4.62 7.30
CA SER A 126 -4.90 -3.72 7.31
C SER A 126 -6.12 -4.39 7.96
N ALA A 127 -6.10 -4.48 9.29
CA ALA A 127 -7.13 -5.14 10.10
C ALA A 127 -7.99 -4.13 10.93
N ALA A 128 -8.15 -2.92 10.41
CA ALA A 128 -8.87 -1.83 11.08
C ALA A 128 -8.34 -1.60 12.51
N SER A 129 -9.19 -1.55 13.53
CA SER A 129 -8.79 -1.35 14.93
C SER A 129 -7.91 -2.46 15.49
N LYS A 130 -7.88 -3.65 14.87
CA LYS A 130 -7.06 -4.79 15.29
C LYS A 130 -5.67 -4.81 14.63
N THR A 131 -5.35 -3.82 13.79
CA THR A 131 -4.05 -3.76 13.09
C THR A 131 -2.86 -3.87 14.05
N PRO A 132 -2.74 -3.11 15.16
CA PRO A 132 -1.61 -3.24 16.08
C PRO A 132 -1.48 -4.64 16.69
N GLU A 133 -2.59 -5.22 17.16
CA GLU A 133 -2.61 -6.56 17.76
C GLU A 133 -2.13 -7.64 16.76
N LEU A 134 -2.60 -7.55 15.51
CA LEU A 134 -2.19 -8.47 14.44
C LEU A 134 -0.70 -8.35 14.12
N ILE A 135 -0.17 -7.13 14.09
CA ILE A 135 1.26 -6.89 13.88
C ILE A 135 2.10 -7.54 14.99
N GLU A 136 1.71 -7.35 16.27
CA GLU A 136 2.41 -7.97 17.40
C GLU A 136 2.45 -9.49 17.29
N LYS A 137 1.33 -10.12 16.90
CA LYS A 137 1.26 -11.57 16.67
C LYS A 137 2.18 -12.02 15.55
N ILE A 138 2.20 -11.29 14.42
CA ILE A 138 3.12 -11.58 13.30
C ILE A 138 4.57 -11.43 13.76
N ARG A 139 4.92 -10.33 14.48
CA ARG A 139 6.28 -10.07 14.96
C ARG A 139 6.81 -11.14 15.92
N LYS A 140 5.97 -11.66 16.81
CA LYS A 140 6.36 -12.73 17.73
C LYS A 140 6.83 -13.99 17.00
N LYS A 141 6.23 -14.30 15.85
CA LYS A 141 6.51 -15.52 15.09
C LYS A 141 7.50 -15.28 13.95
N TYR A 142 7.47 -14.09 13.36
CA TYR A 142 8.26 -13.70 12.20
C TYR A 142 8.90 -12.31 12.42
N PRO A 143 9.97 -12.22 13.23
CA PRO A 143 10.54 -10.95 13.68
C PRO A 143 11.10 -10.08 12.55
N ASP A 144 11.57 -10.70 11.47
CA ASP A 144 12.35 -10.02 10.42
C ASP A 144 11.53 -9.62 9.19
N ILE A 145 10.27 -10.11 9.06
CA ILE A 145 9.45 -9.80 7.89
C ILE A 145 9.12 -8.30 7.83
N PRO A 146 9.35 -7.60 6.72
CA PRO A 146 8.93 -6.22 6.59
C PRO A 146 7.40 -6.08 6.65
N ILE A 147 6.91 -5.14 7.45
CA ILE A 147 5.48 -4.85 7.59
C ILE A 147 5.23 -3.38 7.26
N MET A 148 4.40 -3.14 6.25
CA MET A 148 3.65 -1.90 6.06
C MET A 148 2.29 -2.08 6.72
N ALA A 149 1.74 -1.05 7.33
CA ALA A 149 0.46 -1.20 8.01
C ALA A 149 -0.38 0.08 7.95
N THR A 150 -1.68 -0.07 7.86
CA THR A 150 -2.61 1.05 7.98
C THR A 150 -2.55 1.63 9.39
N GLY A 151 -2.16 2.91 9.50
CA GLY A 151 -1.93 3.57 10.78
C GLY A 151 -3.20 3.99 11.52
N GLY A 152 -4.34 3.99 10.83
CA GLY A 152 -5.59 4.52 11.37
C GLY A 152 -5.69 6.06 11.28
N PRO A 153 -6.81 6.64 11.75
CA PRO A 153 -7.14 8.05 11.49
C PRO A 153 -6.52 9.06 12.47
N THR A 154 -5.89 8.62 13.55
CA THR A 154 -5.36 9.51 14.59
C THR A 154 -3.89 9.24 14.90
N ASP A 155 -3.21 10.24 15.47
CA ASP A 155 -1.82 10.11 15.89
C ASP A 155 -1.62 8.96 16.90
N GLU A 156 -2.60 8.74 17.80
CA GLU A 156 -2.55 7.66 18.78
C GLU A 156 -2.57 6.30 18.09
N THR A 157 -3.43 6.10 17.09
CA THR A 157 -3.52 4.85 16.34
C THR A 157 -2.27 4.62 15.47
N ILE A 158 -1.71 5.68 14.89
CA ILE A 158 -0.44 5.62 14.16
C ILE A 158 0.71 5.20 15.10
N LYS A 159 0.81 5.83 16.27
CA LYS A 159 1.83 5.51 17.29
C LYS A 159 1.69 4.07 17.79
N ALA A 160 0.46 3.59 18.04
CA ALA A 160 0.20 2.21 18.44
C ALA A 160 0.64 1.22 17.34
N THR A 161 0.37 1.51 16.07
CA THR A 161 0.79 0.69 14.93
C THR A 161 2.32 0.61 14.81
N ILE A 162 3.02 1.72 15.03
CA ILE A 162 4.49 1.76 15.04
C ILE A 162 5.04 0.98 16.24
N ALA A 163 4.47 1.18 17.43
CA ALA A 163 4.89 0.49 18.65
C ALA A 163 4.71 -1.03 18.56
N ALA A 164 3.67 -1.49 17.86
CA ALA A 164 3.42 -2.90 17.58
C ALA A 164 4.48 -3.55 16.65
N GLY A 165 5.32 -2.74 15.99
CA GLY A 165 6.43 -3.22 15.17
C GLY A 165 6.26 -3.06 13.66
N ALA A 166 5.37 -2.19 13.19
CA ALA A 166 5.32 -1.81 11.77
C ALA A 166 6.63 -1.12 11.35
N ASN A 167 7.15 -1.48 10.18
CA ASN A 167 8.32 -0.82 9.58
C ASN A 167 7.95 0.50 8.91
N ALA A 168 6.74 0.55 8.33
CA ALA A 168 6.18 1.73 7.70
C ALA A 168 4.67 1.83 7.96
N VAL A 169 4.16 3.05 7.98
CA VAL A 169 2.73 3.32 8.15
C VAL A 169 2.16 3.83 6.84
N THR A 170 1.06 3.20 6.43
CA THR A 170 0.27 3.62 5.28
C THR A 170 -0.86 4.53 5.74
N TRP A 171 -1.04 5.67 5.07
CA TRP A 171 -2.09 6.62 5.38
C TRP A 171 -2.81 7.09 4.12
N THR A 172 -4.08 7.40 4.26
CA THR A 172 -4.92 7.92 3.19
C THR A 172 -5.01 9.43 3.32
N PRO A 173 -4.57 10.19 2.31
CA PRO A 173 -4.67 11.64 2.32
C PRO A 173 -6.13 12.08 2.11
N PRO A 174 -6.48 13.35 2.40
CA PRO A 174 -7.72 13.92 1.92
C PRO A 174 -7.77 13.89 0.39
N THR A 175 -8.95 13.72 -0.16
CA THR A 175 -9.16 13.78 -1.62
C THR A 175 -9.05 15.23 -2.12
N ASN A 176 -8.76 15.40 -3.41
CA ASN A 176 -8.81 16.74 -4.03
C ASN A 176 -10.13 17.45 -3.79
N GLY A 177 -11.26 16.74 -3.81
CA GLY A 177 -12.57 17.31 -3.55
C GLY A 177 -12.73 17.86 -2.12
N GLU A 178 -12.17 17.17 -1.13
CA GLU A 178 -12.16 17.62 0.26
C GLU A 178 -11.27 18.85 0.44
N VAL A 179 -10.06 18.84 -0.13
CA VAL A 179 -9.15 20.00 -0.10
C VAL A 179 -9.79 21.22 -0.78
N PHE A 180 -10.39 21.04 -1.98
CA PHE A 180 -11.08 22.12 -2.67
C PHE A 180 -12.27 22.67 -1.90
N LYS A 181 -13.02 21.83 -1.18
CA LYS A 181 -14.15 22.27 -0.38
C LYS A 181 -13.71 23.31 0.65
N ASP A 182 -12.65 23.04 1.40
CA ASP A 182 -12.15 23.95 2.43
C ASP A 182 -11.61 25.25 1.82
N ILE A 183 -10.89 25.17 0.71
CA ILE A 183 -10.40 26.33 -0.04
C ILE A 183 -11.57 27.21 -0.52
N MET A 184 -12.57 26.61 -1.15
CA MET A 184 -13.72 27.33 -1.67
C MET A 184 -14.58 27.93 -0.56
N ASP A 185 -14.69 27.28 0.59
CA ASP A 185 -15.39 27.82 1.75
C ASP A 185 -14.66 29.03 2.34
N ALA A 186 -13.32 29.02 2.40
CA ALA A 186 -12.53 30.19 2.80
C ALA A 186 -12.74 31.36 1.82
N TYR A 187 -12.69 31.11 0.51
CA TYR A 187 -12.90 32.14 -0.51
C TYR A 187 -14.29 32.76 -0.45
N ARG A 188 -15.35 31.95 -0.27
CA ARG A 188 -16.72 32.47 -0.09
C ARG A 188 -16.88 33.34 1.17
N LYS A 189 -16.05 33.12 2.19
CA LYS A 189 -16.03 33.90 3.43
C LYS A 189 -15.02 35.06 3.38
N HIS A 190 -14.38 35.30 2.23
CA HIS A 190 -13.31 36.29 2.07
C HIS A 190 -12.14 36.11 3.05
N GLN A 191 -11.81 34.85 3.35
CA GLN A 191 -10.67 34.47 4.16
C GLN A 191 -9.45 34.12 3.29
N GLU A 192 -8.27 34.12 3.90
CA GLU A 192 -7.05 33.70 3.23
C GLU A 192 -7.09 32.22 2.85
N HIS A 193 -6.27 31.81 1.88
CA HIS A 193 -6.10 30.42 1.47
C HIS A 193 -5.60 29.58 2.65
N PRO A 194 -6.30 28.48 3.00
CA PRO A 194 -5.80 27.57 4.03
C PRO A 194 -4.44 26.99 3.63
N THR A 195 -3.53 26.92 4.58
CA THR A 195 -2.24 26.20 4.41
C THR A 195 -2.37 24.78 4.96
N TYR A 196 -1.89 23.80 4.19
CA TYR A 196 -1.89 22.38 4.57
C TYR A 196 -0.46 21.90 4.84
#